data_4d68386909b1abeec4dd800ee38bb7ae
#
_entry.id   4d68386909b1abeec4dd800ee38bb7ae
#
_cell.length_a   1.000
_cell.length_b   1.000
_cell.length_c   1.000
_cell.angle_alpha   90.00
_cell.angle_beta   90.00
_cell.angle_gamma   90.00
#
_symmetry.space_group_name_H-M   'P 1'
#
loop_
_entity.id
_entity.type
_entity.pdbx_description
1 polymer ?
#
loop_
_entity_poly.entity_id
_entity_poly.type
_entity_poly.pdbx_seq_one_letter_code
_entity_poly.pdbx_strand_id
1 'polypeptide(L)'
;CLMKELNIEIAVKIYDYEELDAADRELMDAAREATNRSYAPYSHFSVGAAARLANGIVVTGTNQENAAYPSGLCAERTTLFYANSQHPDQAVTTLAIAARNEHDEFLESPIPPCGACRQVMLETEKRFKHPMRVLLYGKKGIYELKNVGELLPLSFDASAMK
;
A
#
# COMPACT_ATOMS: atom_id res chain seq x y z
N CYS A 1 30.32 5.62 -30.33
CA CYS A 1 29.40 4.92 -29.42
C CYS A 1 28.08 5.69 -29.30
N LEU A 2 26.96 5.08 -29.63
CA LEU A 2 25.67 5.71 -29.56
C LEU A 2 25.05 5.47 -28.16
N MET A 3 24.68 6.55 -27.47
CA MET A 3 23.89 6.49 -26.24
C MET A 3 22.53 5.85 -26.54
N LYS A 4 22.05 5.02 -25.63
CA LYS A 4 20.70 4.45 -25.66
C LYS A 4 19.92 4.96 -24.46
N GLU A 5 18.63 5.19 -24.65
CA GLU A 5 17.72 5.59 -23.58
C GLU A 5 16.70 4.47 -23.33
N LEU A 6 16.38 4.24 -22.09
CA LEU A 6 15.27 3.40 -21.66
C LEU A 6 14.20 4.29 -21.05
N ASN A 7 13.03 4.32 -21.66
CA ASN A 7 11.90 5.08 -21.16
C ASN A 7 10.91 4.14 -20.45
N ILE A 8 10.51 4.50 -19.24
CA ILE A 8 9.56 3.73 -18.43
C ILE A 8 8.32 4.60 -18.22
N GLU A 9 7.17 4.09 -18.67
CA GLU A 9 5.89 4.76 -18.47
C GLU A 9 5.14 4.13 -17.31
N ILE A 10 4.56 4.98 -16.46
CA ILE A 10 3.71 4.57 -15.34
C ILE A 10 2.34 5.20 -15.56
N ALA A 11 1.30 4.38 -15.64
CA ALA A 11 -0.07 4.84 -15.79
C ALA A 11 -0.77 4.80 -14.42
N VAL A 12 -1.11 5.97 -13.90
CA VAL A 12 -1.89 6.11 -12.67
C VAL A 12 -3.30 6.51 -13.06
N LYS A 13 -4.29 5.69 -12.72
CA LYS A 13 -5.70 6.07 -12.86
C LYS A 13 -6.12 6.88 -11.65
N ILE A 14 -6.90 7.92 -11.87
CA ILE A 14 -7.39 8.79 -10.81
C ILE A 14 -8.92 8.73 -10.81
N TYR A 15 -9.49 8.35 -9.67
CA TYR A 15 -10.92 8.20 -9.47
C TYR A 15 -11.43 9.16 -8.41
N ASP A 16 -12.65 9.65 -8.60
CA ASP A 16 -13.43 10.14 -7.46
C ASP A 16 -13.93 8.93 -6.66
N TYR A 17 -14.19 9.13 -5.38
CA TYR A 17 -14.65 8.02 -4.50
C TYR A 17 -15.89 7.32 -5.07
N GLU A 18 -16.84 8.10 -5.62
CA GLU A 18 -18.08 7.58 -6.18
C GLU A 18 -17.88 6.76 -7.46
N GLU A 19 -16.76 6.94 -8.15
CA GLU A 19 -16.41 6.18 -9.35
C GLU A 19 -15.85 4.79 -9.03
N LEU A 20 -15.44 4.54 -7.78
CA LEU A 20 -14.98 3.21 -7.36
C LEU A 20 -16.15 2.24 -7.36
N ASP A 21 -15.89 0.97 -7.69
CA ASP A 21 -16.88 -0.07 -7.49
C ASP A 21 -17.13 -0.35 -6.00
N ALA A 22 -18.17 -1.11 -5.68
CA ALA A 22 -18.57 -1.37 -4.30
C ALA A 22 -17.45 -2.06 -3.50
N ALA A 23 -16.74 -2.99 -4.10
CA ALA A 23 -15.67 -3.73 -3.43
C ALA A 23 -14.47 -2.83 -3.11
N ASP A 24 -14.09 -1.95 -4.03
CA ASP A 24 -12.99 -1.01 -3.82
C ASP A 24 -13.36 0.07 -2.80
N ARG A 25 -14.62 0.54 -2.78
CA ARG A 25 -15.10 1.47 -1.74
C ARG A 25 -15.05 0.83 -0.36
N GLU A 26 -15.53 -0.39 -0.22
CA GLU A 26 -15.47 -1.14 1.05
C GLU A 26 -14.03 -1.28 1.55
N LEU A 27 -13.11 -1.65 0.66
CA LEU A 27 -11.69 -1.78 1.01
C LEU A 27 -11.09 -0.44 1.43
N MET A 28 -11.39 0.63 0.68
CA MET A 28 -10.91 1.96 0.99
C MET A 28 -11.48 2.47 2.32
N ASP A 29 -12.76 2.20 2.60
CA ASP A 29 -13.38 2.56 3.87
C ASP A 29 -12.72 1.81 5.04
N ALA A 30 -12.35 0.55 4.86
CA ALA A 30 -11.59 -0.22 5.85
C ALA A 30 -10.22 0.40 6.12
N ALA A 31 -9.50 0.85 5.09
CA ALA A 31 -8.22 1.54 5.25
C ALA A 31 -8.37 2.88 5.99
N ARG A 32 -9.41 3.65 5.65
CA ARG A 32 -9.71 4.92 6.31
C ARG A 32 -10.06 4.72 7.78
N GLU A 33 -10.90 3.74 8.08
CA GLU A 33 -11.29 3.42 9.45
C GLU A 33 -10.09 2.95 10.27
N ALA A 34 -9.19 2.17 9.67
CA ALA A 34 -8.00 1.68 10.35
C ALA A 34 -7.10 2.82 10.88
N THR A 35 -7.09 3.99 10.25
CA THR A 35 -6.31 5.15 10.74
C THR A 35 -6.63 5.52 12.19
N ASN A 36 -7.82 5.19 12.70
CA ASN A 36 -8.22 5.45 14.09
C ASN A 36 -7.45 4.61 15.12
N ARG A 37 -6.80 3.52 14.68
CA ARG A 37 -6.05 2.62 15.55
C ARG A 37 -4.54 2.74 15.38
N SER A 38 -4.08 3.76 14.68
CA SER A 38 -2.66 4.09 14.53
C SER A 38 -2.03 4.43 15.88
N TYR A 39 -0.77 4.02 16.06
CA TYR A 39 0.06 4.46 17.19
C TYR A 39 1.16 5.36 16.63
N ALA A 40 0.92 6.67 16.67
CA ALA A 40 1.80 7.67 16.06
C ALA A 40 2.10 8.84 17.00
N PRO A 41 2.68 8.58 18.21
CA PRO A 41 2.90 9.62 19.22
C PRO A 41 4.03 10.59 18.83
N TYR A 42 4.88 10.24 17.88
CA TYR A 42 6.02 11.06 17.46
C TYR A 42 5.70 11.91 16.24
N SER A 43 5.16 11.31 15.19
CA SER A 43 4.86 12.00 13.95
C SER A 43 3.48 12.68 13.93
N HIS A 44 2.54 12.18 14.73
CA HIS A 44 1.12 12.57 14.68
C HIS A 44 0.52 12.36 13.28
N PHE A 45 1.07 11.41 12.53
CA PHE A 45 0.65 11.06 11.18
C PHE A 45 0.10 9.64 11.19
N SER A 46 -1.21 9.51 11.00
CA SER A 46 -1.93 8.24 11.15
C SER A 46 -2.18 7.60 9.80
N VAL A 47 -1.64 6.40 9.58
CA VAL A 47 -1.80 5.66 8.34
C VAL A 47 -2.57 4.37 8.60
N GLY A 48 -3.51 4.07 7.72
CA GLY A 48 -4.24 2.81 7.71
C GLY A 48 -4.09 2.13 6.36
N ALA A 49 -4.00 0.82 6.38
CA ALA A 49 -3.97 0.01 5.17
C ALA A 49 -4.96 -1.16 5.29
N ALA A 50 -5.53 -1.55 4.16
CA ALA A 50 -6.44 -2.68 4.07
C ALA A 50 -6.07 -3.54 2.86
N ALA A 51 -5.84 -4.83 3.08
CA ALA A 51 -5.48 -5.80 2.05
C ALA A 51 -6.66 -6.74 1.82
N ARG A 52 -7.09 -6.90 0.57
CA ARG A 52 -8.02 -7.95 0.18
C ARG A 52 -7.23 -9.13 -0.32
N LEU A 53 -7.51 -10.29 0.25
CA LEU A 53 -6.90 -11.56 -0.14
C LEU A 53 -7.70 -12.25 -1.24
N ALA A 54 -7.08 -13.21 -1.93
CA ALA A 54 -7.72 -13.93 -3.03
C ALA A 54 -9.01 -14.66 -2.61
N ASN A 55 -9.13 -15.06 -1.34
CA ASN A 55 -10.34 -15.68 -0.79
C ASN A 55 -11.41 -14.66 -0.32
N GLY A 56 -11.18 -13.35 -0.53
CA GLY A 56 -12.11 -12.30 -0.16
C GLY A 56 -11.94 -11.74 1.25
N ILE A 57 -11.11 -12.34 2.09
CA ILE A 57 -10.83 -11.83 3.44
C ILE A 57 -10.14 -10.47 3.33
N VAL A 58 -10.53 -9.54 4.19
CA VAL A 58 -9.90 -8.22 4.33
C VAL A 58 -9.12 -8.17 5.63
N VAL A 59 -7.84 -7.81 5.55
CA VAL A 59 -6.94 -7.62 6.68
C VAL A 59 -6.56 -6.16 6.74
N THR A 60 -6.63 -5.55 7.93
CA THR A 60 -6.23 -4.16 8.13
C THR A 60 -5.02 -4.05 9.04
N GLY A 61 -4.29 -2.94 8.90
CA GLY A 61 -3.16 -2.61 9.76
C GLY A 61 -2.94 -1.10 9.78
N THR A 62 -2.08 -0.68 10.69
CA THR A 62 -1.77 0.73 10.92
C THR A 62 -0.28 0.91 11.14
N ASN A 63 0.22 2.14 11.01
CA ASN A 63 1.56 2.43 11.46
C ASN A 63 1.66 2.31 12.97
N GLN A 64 2.75 1.71 13.43
CA GLN A 64 3.07 1.46 14.83
C GLN A 64 4.46 2.04 15.08
N GLU A 65 4.50 3.23 15.68
CA GLU A 65 5.77 3.92 15.95
C GLU A 65 6.44 3.38 17.20
N ASN A 66 7.74 3.66 17.32
CA ASN A 66 8.55 3.24 18.44
C ASN A 66 9.60 4.32 18.71
N ALA A 67 9.93 4.57 19.98
CA ALA A 67 11.00 5.47 20.36
C ALA A 67 12.34 5.06 19.76
N ALA A 68 12.57 3.76 19.60
CA ALA A 68 13.67 3.23 18.79
C ALA A 68 13.18 3.18 17.34
N TYR A 69 13.38 4.21 16.57
CA TYR A 69 12.80 4.42 15.23
C TYR A 69 12.92 3.23 14.29
N PRO A 70 14.04 2.49 14.24
CA PRO A 70 14.12 1.30 13.38
C PRO A 70 13.15 0.17 13.74
N SER A 71 12.59 0.17 14.97
CA SER A 71 11.66 -0.85 15.44
C SER A 71 10.21 -0.59 15.05
N GLY A 72 9.88 0.61 14.59
CA GLY A 72 8.54 0.96 14.11
C GLY A 72 8.26 0.34 12.75
N LEU A 73 6.96 0.22 12.43
CA LEU A 73 6.49 -0.26 11.12
C LEU A 73 5.45 0.68 10.53
N CYS A 74 5.51 0.83 9.20
CA CYS A 74 4.46 1.48 8.43
C CYS A 74 3.22 0.58 8.36
N ALA A 75 2.07 1.18 8.10
CA ALA A 75 0.79 0.47 8.00
C ALA A 75 0.81 -0.66 6.97
N GLU A 76 1.44 -0.43 5.82
CA GLU A 76 1.51 -1.40 4.74
C GLU A 76 2.26 -2.67 5.18
N ARG A 77 3.39 -2.52 5.87
CA ARG A 77 4.16 -3.67 6.34
C ARG A 77 3.46 -4.39 7.49
N THR A 78 2.85 -3.66 8.41
CA THR A 78 2.03 -4.27 9.47
C THR A 78 0.93 -5.13 8.86
N THR A 79 0.22 -4.61 7.86
CA THR A 79 -0.87 -5.30 7.18
C THR A 79 -0.39 -6.54 6.42
N LEU A 80 0.65 -6.38 5.60
CA LEU A 80 1.15 -7.45 4.74
C LEU A 80 1.80 -8.58 5.55
N PHE A 81 2.58 -8.25 6.57
CA PHE A 81 3.21 -9.26 7.43
C PHE A 81 2.16 -10.08 8.19
N TYR A 82 1.13 -9.41 8.72
CA TYR A 82 0.02 -10.12 9.36
C TYR A 82 -0.73 -11.00 8.36
N ALA A 83 -1.10 -10.47 7.20
CA ALA A 83 -1.80 -11.24 6.17
C ALA A 83 -0.99 -12.47 5.74
N ASN A 84 0.28 -12.30 5.45
CA ASN A 84 1.17 -13.39 5.02
C ASN A 84 1.39 -14.44 6.12
N SER A 85 1.37 -14.03 7.39
CA SER A 85 1.51 -14.93 8.53
C SER A 85 0.21 -15.72 8.82
N GLN A 86 -0.93 -15.06 8.77
CA GLN A 86 -2.22 -15.70 9.10
C GLN A 86 -2.86 -16.43 7.92
N HIS A 87 -2.53 -16.02 6.70
CA HIS A 87 -3.08 -16.58 5.47
C HIS A 87 -1.97 -16.85 4.46
N PRO A 88 -1.05 -17.79 4.77
CA PRO A 88 0.18 -17.96 3.98
C PRO A 88 -0.04 -18.46 2.57
N ASP A 89 -1.22 -18.97 2.27
CA ASP A 89 -1.58 -19.51 0.95
C ASP A 89 -2.43 -18.53 0.09
N GLN A 90 -2.68 -17.31 0.61
CA GLN A 90 -3.56 -16.36 -0.06
C GLN A 90 -2.80 -15.18 -0.61
N ALA A 91 -2.91 -14.96 -1.92
CA ALA A 91 -2.39 -13.76 -2.57
C ALA A 91 -3.12 -12.51 -2.07
N VAL A 92 -2.41 -11.39 -2.02
CA VAL A 92 -3.01 -10.07 -1.83
C VAL A 92 -3.37 -9.50 -3.20
N THR A 93 -4.66 -9.33 -3.47
CA THR A 93 -5.14 -8.86 -4.77
C THR A 93 -5.22 -7.34 -4.86
N THR A 94 -5.50 -6.68 -3.74
CA THR A 94 -5.61 -5.21 -3.68
C THR A 94 -5.17 -4.73 -2.31
N LEU A 95 -4.40 -3.65 -2.28
CA LEU A 95 -3.98 -2.96 -1.06
C LEU A 95 -4.45 -1.51 -1.14
N ALA A 96 -5.28 -1.08 -0.19
CA ALA A 96 -5.73 0.30 -0.05
C ALA A 96 -5.01 0.98 1.10
N ILE A 97 -4.63 2.25 0.91
CA ILE A 97 -3.88 3.04 1.88
C ILE A 97 -4.54 4.40 2.05
N ALA A 98 -4.71 4.83 3.30
CA ALA A 98 -5.23 6.15 3.65
C ALA A 98 -4.41 6.75 4.80
N ALA A 99 -4.34 8.08 4.86
CA ALA A 99 -3.58 8.76 5.89
C ALA A 99 -4.29 10.03 6.38
N ARG A 100 -4.14 10.32 7.68
CA ARG A 100 -4.56 11.58 8.31
C ARG A 100 -3.36 12.33 8.85
N ASN A 101 -3.42 13.65 8.76
CA ASN A 101 -2.39 14.54 9.27
C ASN A 101 -2.53 14.77 10.78
N GLU A 102 -1.67 15.64 11.33
CA GLU A 102 -1.67 15.99 12.75
C GLU A 102 -2.96 16.70 13.23
N HIS A 103 -3.76 17.21 12.31
CA HIS A 103 -5.07 17.81 12.60
C HIS A 103 -6.22 16.82 12.48
N ASP A 104 -5.92 15.54 12.37
CA ASP A 104 -6.89 14.45 12.26
C ASP A 104 -7.73 14.53 10.97
N GLU A 105 -7.18 15.13 9.92
CA GLU A 105 -7.82 15.28 8.62
C GLU A 105 -7.19 14.37 7.57
N PHE A 106 -8.02 13.73 6.75
CA PHE A 106 -7.51 13.00 5.58
C PHE A 106 -6.84 13.95 4.61
N LEU A 107 -5.76 13.50 3.98
CA LEU A 107 -5.01 14.31 3.04
C LEU A 107 -5.78 14.55 1.76
N GLU A 108 -5.60 15.72 1.15
CA GLU A 108 -6.20 16.05 -0.15
C GLU A 108 -5.60 15.21 -1.27
N SER A 109 -4.27 15.11 -1.30
CA SER A 109 -3.55 14.27 -2.26
C SER A 109 -3.11 12.98 -1.60
N PRO A 110 -3.17 11.84 -2.29
CA PRO A 110 -2.71 10.57 -1.74
C PRO A 110 -1.23 10.59 -1.37
N ILE A 111 -0.86 9.87 -0.31
CA ILE A 111 0.54 9.57 -0.04
C ILE A 111 0.89 8.23 -0.68
N PRO A 112 2.00 8.13 -1.39
CA PRO A 112 2.51 6.84 -1.84
C PRO A 112 3.23 6.13 -0.69
N PRO A 113 3.34 4.78 -0.75
CA PRO A 113 4.11 4.02 0.23
C PRO A 113 5.60 4.36 0.17
N CYS A 114 6.28 4.28 1.32
CA CYS A 114 7.73 4.49 1.37
C CYS A 114 8.50 3.38 0.65
N GLY A 115 9.80 3.59 0.39
CA GLY A 115 10.62 2.63 -0.34
C GLY A 115 10.67 1.25 0.29
N ALA A 116 10.80 1.17 1.63
CA ALA A 116 10.80 -0.11 2.34
C ALA A 116 9.47 -0.86 2.17
N CYS A 117 8.35 -0.14 2.21
CA CYS A 117 7.04 -0.74 1.99
C CYS A 117 6.88 -1.23 0.54
N ARG A 118 7.36 -0.46 -0.45
CA ARG A 118 7.33 -0.88 -1.85
C ARG A 118 8.10 -2.17 -2.08
N GLN A 119 9.24 -2.33 -1.42
CA GLN A 119 10.04 -3.56 -1.51
C GLN A 119 9.29 -4.76 -0.93
N VAL A 120 8.64 -4.59 0.24
CA VAL A 120 7.83 -5.66 0.85
C VAL A 120 6.60 -5.99 0.00
N MET A 121 5.95 -4.97 -0.55
CA MET A 121 4.82 -5.16 -1.48
C MET A 121 5.25 -5.97 -2.71
N LEU A 122 6.41 -5.64 -3.28
CA LEU A 122 6.97 -6.37 -4.43
C LEU A 122 7.23 -7.84 -4.08
N GLU A 123 7.83 -8.13 -2.94
CA GLU A 123 8.10 -9.50 -2.49
C GLU A 123 6.79 -10.29 -2.35
N THR A 124 5.76 -9.69 -1.76
CA THR A 124 4.44 -10.31 -1.63
C THR A 124 3.84 -10.63 -3.01
N GLU A 125 3.91 -9.69 -3.95
CA GLU A 125 3.44 -9.89 -5.32
C GLU A 125 4.18 -11.03 -6.02
N LYS A 126 5.50 -11.08 -5.88
CA LYS A 126 6.34 -12.13 -6.47
C LYS A 126 6.12 -13.50 -5.83
N ARG A 127 5.98 -13.54 -4.50
CA ARG A 127 5.73 -14.78 -3.74
C ARG A 127 4.50 -15.51 -4.24
N PHE A 128 3.42 -14.79 -4.48
CA PHE A 128 2.15 -15.37 -4.90
C PHE A 128 1.95 -15.36 -6.42
N LYS A 129 2.88 -14.77 -7.17
CA LYS A 129 2.79 -14.66 -8.65
C LYS A 129 1.47 -14.04 -9.09
N HIS A 130 1.02 -13.04 -8.37
CA HIS A 130 -0.25 -12.36 -8.60
C HIS A 130 -0.07 -10.84 -8.48
N PRO A 131 -0.49 -10.04 -9.48
CA PRO A 131 -0.41 -8.59 -9.38
C PRO A 131 -1.22 -8.08 -8.17
N MET A 132 -0.65 -7.12 -7.46
CA MET A 132 -1.32 -6.43 -6.36
C MET A 132 -1.72 -5.04 -6.86
N ARG A 133 -3.03 -4.81 -6.96
CA ARG A 133 -3.54 -3.46 -7.24
C ARG A 133 -3.32 -2.60 -6.01
N VAL A 134 -2.98 -1.32 -6.20
CA VAL A 134 -2.74 -0.39 -5.11
C VAL A 134 -3.67 0.80 -5.28
N LEU A 135 -4.45 1.09 -4.24
CA LEU A 135 -5.38 2.22 -4.17
C LEU A 135 -4.89 3.18 -3.10
N LEU A 136 -4.62 4.41 -3.47
CA LEU A 136 -4.10 5.45 -2.57
C LEU A 136 -5.17 6.52 -2.39
N TYR A 137 -5.65 6.70 -1.18
CA TYR A 137 -6.72 7.64 -0.87
C TYR A 137 -6.25 9.08 -0.78
N GLY A 138 -6.89 9.97 -1.51
CA GLY A 138 -6.86 11.41 -1.35
C GLY A 138 -8.28 11.97 -1.44
N LYS A 139 -8.60 13.00 -0.69
CA LYS A 139 -9.93 13.63 -0.75
C LYS A 139 -10.26 14.17 -2.15
N LYS A 140 -9.24 14.60 -2.90
CA LYS A 140 -9.38 15.14 -4.26
C LYS A 140 -9.15 14.12 -5.37
N GLY A 141 -8.87 12.87 -5.03
CA GLY A 141 -8.68 11.83 -6.03
C GLY A 141 -8.01 10.61 -5.43
N ILE A 142 -8.45 9.43 -5.85
CA ILE A 142 -7.89 8.15 -5.44
C ILE A 142 -7.04 7.64 -6.58
N TYR A 143 -5.77 7.35 -6.32
CA TYR A 143 -4.86 6.81 -7.31
C TYR A 143 -4.94 5.30 -7.34
N GLU A 144 -5.00 4.72 -8.53
CA GLU A 144 -4.88 3.29 -8.75
C GLU A 144 -3.64 2.99 -9.59
N LEU A 145 -2.82 2.05 -9.07
CA LEU A 145 -1.76 1.41 -9.83
C LEU A 145 -2.12 -0.07 -9.98
N LYS A 146 -1.92 -0.63 -11.16
CA LYS A 146 -2.34 -2.01 -11.48
C LYS A 146 -1.42 -3.07 -10.88
N ASN A 147 -0.19 -2.71 -10.52
CA ASN A 147 0.78 -3.62 -9.91
C ASN A 147 1.87 -2.84 -9.15
N VAL A 148 2.65 -3.54 -8.33
CA VAL A 148 3.71 -2.92 -7.52
C VAL A 148 4.90 -2.48 -8.38
N GLY A 149 5.14 -3.11 -9.51
CA GLY A 149 6.23 -2.71 -10.42
C GLY A 149 6.14 -1.26 -10.88
N GLU A 150 4.94 -0.71 -10.98
CA GLU A 150 4.73 0.70 -11.31
C GLU A 150 5.14 1.66 -10.18
N LEU A 151 5.20 1.17 -8.93
CA LEU A 151 5.68 1.92 -7.78
C LEU A 151 7.18 1.73 -7.53
N LEU A 152 7.81 0.75 -8.16
CA LEU A 152 9.21 0.40 -7.93
C LEU A 152 9.88 -0.02 -9.26
N PRO A 153 10.03 0.90 -10.21
CA PRO A 153 10.71 0.60 -11.46
C PRO A 153 12.20 0.29 -11.22
N LEU A 154 12.79 -0.57 -12.06
CA LEU A 154 14.16 -1.05 -11.90
C LEU A 154 14.41 -1.65 -10.52
N SER A 155 13.53 -2.53 -10.11
CA SER A 155 13.50 -3.09 -8.76
C SER A 155 14.42 -4.29 -8.60
N PHE A 156 14.89 -4.50 -7.37
CA PHE A 156 15.61 -5.71 -6.95
C PHE A 156 14.60 -6.77 -6.48
N ASP A 157 14.77 -8.00 -6.97
CA ASP A 157 14.02 -9.17 -6.49
C ASP A 157 14.89 -10.42 -6.53
N ALA A 158 14.32 -11.56 -6.09
CA ALA A 158 15.06 -12.82 -6.00
C ALA A 158 15.61 -13.31 -7.33
N SER A 159 15.12 -12.84 -8.48
CA SER A 159 15.65 -13.24 -9.79
C SER A 159 17.09 -12.78 -10.00
N ALA A 160 17.50 -11.69 -9.33
CA ALA A 160 18.87 -11.17 -9.40
C ALA A 160 19.88 -12.06 -8.66
N MET A 161 19.42 -12.97 -7.81
CA MET A 161 20.27 -13.85 -6.99
C MET A 161 20.43 -15.25 -7.58
N LYS A 162 19.95 -15.48 -8.78
CA LYS A 162 20.03 -16.78 -9.47
C LYS A 162 21.22 -16.84 -10.42
#